data_2346257cb73ffe86cdb6ff1633b54caa
#
_entry.id   2346257cb73ffe86cdb6ff1633b54caa
#
_cell.length_a   1.000
_cell.length_b   1.000
_cell.length_c   1.000
_cell.angle_alpha   90.00
_cell.angle_beta   90.00
_cell.angle_gamma   90.00
#
_symmetry.space_group_name_H-M   'P 1'
#
loop_
_entity.id
_entity.type
_entity.pdbx_description
1 polymer ?
#
loop_
_entity_poly.entity_id
_entity_poly.type
_entity_poly.pdbx_seq_one_letter_code
_entity_poly.pdbx_strand_id
1 'polypeptide(L)'
;MTQANELLSTIKPAEGIDLLIEDDNNNADDDSSVEAAAPAKETTKSKTARRRGPAKKKHYTEDSIRLYLQEIGRIRLLRAEEEIELARKIADLLELERIRDQLEEDLDHEPKDAEWAEAVDMPLPAFQRRLHLGRRAKDKMVQSNLRLVVSIAKKYMNRGLSFQDLIQEGSLGLIRAAEKFDHEKGYKFSTYATWWIRQAITRAIADQSRTIRLPVHLYETISRIKKTTKLLSQELGRKPTEEEIATRMEMTIEKLRFIAKSAQLPISLETPIGKEEDSRLGDFIESDGETPEDEVSKSLLREDLEGVLGTLSARERDVLRLRYGLDDGRMKTLEEIGQIFNVTRERIRQIEAKALRKLRHPNRNSILKEYIR
;
A
#
# COMPACT_ATOMS: atom_id res chain seq x y z
N MET A 1 20.48 -35.60 -12.86
CA MET A 1 20.40 -34.67 -11.69
C MET A 1 21.01 -33.30 -11.97
N THR A 2 21.85 -33.11 -12.96
CA THR A 2 22.55 -31.85 -13.26
C THR A 2 21.74 -30.82 -14.06
N GLN A 3 20.84 -31.25 -14.94
CA GLN A 3 20.02 -30.34 -15.78
C GLN A 3 18.82 -29.71 -15.05
N ALA A 4 18.32 -30.31 -13.98
CA ALA A 4 17.23 -29.74 -13.17
C ALA A 4 17.66 -28.52 -12.33
N ASN A 5 18.94 -28.48 -11.96
CA ASN A 5 19.51 -27.35 -11.22
C ASN A 5 19.82 -26.16 -12.12
N GLU A 6 20.13 -26.36 -13.40
CA GLU A 6 20.39 -25.28 -14.36
C GLU A 6 19.10 -24.54 -14.78
N LEU A 7 17.97 -25.23 -14.89
CA LEU A 7 16.68 -24.61 -15.22
C LEU A 7 16.06 -23.84 -14.03
N LEU A 8 16.35 -24.26 -12.80
CA LEU A 8 15.99 -23.49 -11.60
C LEU A 8 16.83 -22.23 -11.43
N SER A 9 18.05 -22.19 -11.99
CA SER A 9 18.92 -20.98 -11.96
C SER A 9 18.54 -19.94 -12.99
N THR A 10 17.73 -20.26 -13.99
CA THR A 10 17.30 -19.31 -15.04
C THR A 10 16.05 -18.50 -14.63
N ILE A 11 15.31 -18.98 -13.63
CA ILE A 11 14.26 -18.19 -12.96
C ILE A 11 14.93 -17.57 -11.73
N LYS A 12 15.72 -16.51 -11.92
CA LYS A 12 16.23 -15.72 -10.79
C LYS A 12 15.02 -15.18 -10.02
N PRO A 13 14.75 -15.67 -8.79
CA PRO A 13 13.91 -14.93 -7.87
C PRO A 13 14.62 -13.61 -7.59
N ALA A 14 13.88 -12.54 -7.43
CA ALA A 14 14.43 -11.33 -6.85
C ALA A 14 15.04 -11.72 -5.49
N GLU A 15 16.37 -11.73 -5.43
CA GLU A 15 17.16 -12.13 -4.25
C GLU A 15 16.76 -11.23 -3.08
N GLY A 16 15.89 -11.67 -2.22
CA GLY A 16 15.44 -10.90 -1.06
C GLY A 16 14.12 -11.36 -0.45
N ILE A 17 13.29 -12.08 -1.18
CA ILE A 17 11.95 -12.47 -0.72
C ILE A 17 11.99 -13.78 0.09
N ASP A 18 12.90 -14.68 -0.22
CA ASP A 18 13.04 -15.97 0.49
C ASP A 18 13.58 -15.83 1.93
N LEU A 19 14.31 -14.75 2.23
CA LEU A 19 14.84 -14.49 3.59
C LEU A 19 13.79 -14.03 4.61
N LEU A 20 12.58 -13.72 4.19
CA LEU A 20 11.50 -13.22 5.08
C LEU A 20 10.69 -14.34 5.76
N ILE A 21 10.98 -15.62 5.47
CA ILE A 21 9.99 -16.68 5.67
C ILE A 21 10.35 -17.70 6.76
N GLU A 22 11.62 -17.81 7.14
CA GLU A 22 12.04 -18.94 8.01
C GLU A 22 11.93 -18.72 9.52
N ASP A 23 11.76 -17.51 10.06
CA ASP A 23 11.99 -17.29 11.49
C ASP A 23 10.78 -16.91 12.37
N ASP A 24 9.53 -16.97 11.89
CA ASP A 24 8.37 -16.71 12.76
C ASP A 24 7.71 -17.99 13.36
N ASN A 25 8.36 -19.16 13.27
CA ASN A 25 7.82 -20.42 13.78
C ASN A 25 8.06 -20.68 15.29
N ASN A 26 8.65 -19.74 16.04
CA ASN A 26 9.02 -19.97 17.44
C ASN A 26 8.11 -19.29 18.49
N ASN A 27 6.86 -18.95 18.16
CA ASN A 27 5.92 -18.46 19.16
C ASN A 27 4.57 -19.21 19.09
N ALA A 28 4.60 -20.54 19.08
CA ALA A 28 3.43 -21.39 19.26
C ALA A 28 3.78 -22.60 20.11
N ASP A 29 4.32 -22.36 21.29
CA ASP A 29 4.28 -23.29 22.40
C ASP A 29 3.75 -22.53 23.60
N ASP A 30 2.44 -22.50 23.73
CA ASP A 30 1.80 -22.46 25.03
C ASP A 30 0.58 -23.39 25.00
N ASP A 31 0.82 -24.39 25.75
CA ASP A 31 0.11 -25.57 26.13
C ASP A 31 -1.33 -25.30 26.57
N SER A 32 -2.28 -26.06 26.06
CA SER A 32 -3.45 -26.47 26.81
C SER A 32 -3.94 -27.84 26.34
N SER A 33 -3.45 -28.83 27.01
CA SER A 33 -4.02 -30.16 27.15
C SER A 33 -5.54 -30.12 27.37
N VAL A 34 -6.30 -30.71 26.46
CA VAL A 34 -7.71 -31.01 26.67
C VAL A 34 -7.85 -32.46 27.09
N GLU A 35 -7.98 -32.67 28.38
CA GLU A 35 -8.47 -33.92 28.96
C GLU A 35 -9.99 -34.06 28.72
N ALA A 36 -10.32 -35.24 28.25
CA ALA A 36 -11.71 -35.69 28.13
C ALA A 36 -12.24 -36.16 29.49
N ALA A 37 -13.40 -35.67 29.91
CA ALA A 37 -14.20 -36.32 30.96
C ALA A 37 -15.68 -36.23 30.64
N ALA A 38 -16.30 -37.38 30.71
CA ALA A 38 -17.73 -37.65 30.51
C ALA A 38 -18.55 -37.35 31.78
N PRO A 39 -19.91 -37.56 31.77
CA PRO A 39 -20.87 -36.68 32.40
C PRO A 39 -21.38 -37.17 33.78
N ALA A 40 -21.84 -36.27 34.64
CA ALA A 40 -22.95 -36.54 35.53
C ALA A 40 -23.42 -35.38 36.40
N LYS A 41 -24.77 -35.27 36.44
CA LYS A 41 -25.66 -34.85 37.50
C LYS A 41 -26.16 -33.43 37.60
N GLU A 42 -27.43 -33.34 37.29
CA GLU A 42 -28.40 -32.28 37.65
C GLU A 42 -28.34 -31.93 39.16
N THR A 43 -28.36 -30.64 39.44
CA THR A 43 -29.04 -30.08 40.63
C THR A 43 -29.61 -28.68 40.32
N THR A 44 -30.87 -28.55 40.61
CA THR A 44 -31.77 -27.41 40.51
C THR A 44 -31.44 -26.26 41.47
N LYS A 45 -31.89 -25.03 41.06
CA LYS A 45 -32.16 -23.77 41.81
C LYS A 45 -30.99 -22.80 41.82
N SER A 46 -31.15 -21.53 41.35
CA SER A 46 -32.12 -20.49 41.67
C SER A 46 -32.01 -19.32 40.66
N LYS A 47 -33.15 -18.68 40.38
CA LYS A 47 -33.26 -17.48 39.54
C LYS A 47 -32.66 -16.27 40.26
N THR A 48 -31.48 -15.79 39.82
CA THR A 48 -31.02 -14.43 40.08
C THR A 48 -30.85 -13.71 38.73
N ALA A 49 -31.57 -12.60 38.60
CA ALA A 49 -31.57 -11.76 37.42
C ALA A 49 -30.14 -11.25 37.13
N ARG A 50 -29.50 -11.83 36.15
CA ARG A 50 -28.25 -11.33 35.61
C ARG A 50 -28.56 -10.07 34.78
N ARG A 51 -28.07 -8.90 35.27
CA ARG A 51 -27.94 -7.67 34.50
C ARG A 51 -27.23 -8.01 33.17
N ARG A 52 -27.95 -7.81 32.04
CA ARG A 52 -27.38 -7.89 30.70
C ARG A 52 -26.31 -6.81 30.59
N GLY A 53 -25.05 -7.17 30.64
CA GLY A 53 -23.96 -6.32 30.22
C GLY A 53 -24.09 -5.98 28.72
N PRO A 54 -23.45 -4.91 28.24
CA PRO A 54 -23.57 -4.48 26.84
C PRO A 54 -23.20 -5.64 25.92
N ALA A 55 -24.11 -5.93 24.97
CA ALA A 55 -23.91 -6.98 23.98
C ALA A 55 -22.61 -6.68 23.21
N LYS A 56 -21.58 -7.52 23.40
CA LYS A 56 -20.39 -7.51 22.56
C LYS A 56 -20.87 -7.61 21.12
N LYS A 57 -20.57 -6.59 20.30
CA LYS A 57 -20.79 -6.62 18.85
C LYS A 57 -20.12 -7.87 18.33
N LYS A 58 -20.90 -8.89 17.97
CA LYS A 58 -20.40 -10.10 17.29
C LYS A 58 -19.75 -9.62 16.00
N HIS A 59 -18.48 -9.91 15.84
CA HIS A 59 -17.75 -9.65 14.62
C HIS A 59 -18.35 -10.48 13.48
N TYR A 60 -19.10 -9.84 12.59
CA TYR A 60 -19.63 -10.46 11.36
C TYR A 60 -18.54 -11.13 10.52
N THR A 61 -17.29 -10.70 10.67
CA THR A 61 -16.11 -11.26 10.00
C THR A 61 -15.79 -12.69 10.43
N GLU A 62 -15.95 -13.05 11.71
CA GLU A 62 -15.70 -14.44 12.19
C GLU A 62 -16.71 -15.43 11.61
N ASP A 63 -17.96 -15.04 11.50
CA ASP A 63 -19.00 -15.88 10.91
C ASP A 63 -18.76 -16.09 9.39
N SER A 64 -18.31 -15.06 8.66
CA SER A 64 -18.02 -15.16 7.21
C SER A 64 -16.80 -16.05 6.91
N ILE A 65 -15.75 -15.95 7.71
CA ILE A 65 -14.57 -16.83 7.60
C ILE A 65 -14.96 -18.28 7.86
N ARG A 66 -15.75 -18.51 8.91
CA ARG A 66 -16.22 -19.86 9.27
C ARG A 66 -17.04 -20.48 8.15
N LEU A 67 -17.96 -19.71 7.54
CA LEU A 67 -18.77 -20.16 6.41
C LEU A 67 -17.88 -20.53 5.22
N TYR A 68 -16.93 -19.65 4.86
CA TYR A 68 -15.98 -19.92 3.79
C TYR A 68 -15.16 -21.20 4.03
N LEU A 69 -14.62 -21.39 5.25
CA LEU A 69 -13.87 -22.60 5.59
C LEU A 69 -14.72 -23.86 5.51
N GLN A 70 -16.02 -23.77 5.85
CA GLN A 70 -16.97 -24.88 5.73
C GLN A 70 -17.23 -25.21 4.26
N GLU A 71 -17.37 -24.22 3.40
CA GLU A 71 -17.60 -24.40 1.95
C GLU A 71 -16.40 -25.06 1.27
N ILE A 72 -15.17 -24.53 1.47
CA ILE A 72 -13.97 -25.13 0.90
C ILE A 72 -13.69 -26.54 1.43
N GLY A 73 -14.13 -26.84 2.66
CA GLY A 73 -14.00 -28.15 3.29
C GLY A 73 -14.79 -29.25 2.59
N ARG A 74 -15.91 -28.90 1.91
CA ARG A 74 -16.75 -29.84 1.16
C ARG A 74 -16.13 -30.28 -0.17
N ILE A 75 -15.19 -29.52 -0.69
CA ILE A 75 -14.56 -29.80 -1.98
C ILE A 75 -13.56 -30.94 -1.84
N ARG A 76 -13.70 -31.94 -2.71
CA ARG A 76 -12.80 -33.10 -2.73
C ARG A 76 -11.39 -32.73 -3.18
N LEU A 77 -10.39 -33.29 -2.53
CA LEU A 77 -8.99 -33.21 -2.99
C LEU A 77 -8.80 -34.00 -4.29
N LEU A 78 -7.94 -33.49 -5.16
CA LEU A 78 -7.59 -34.12 -6.42
C LEU A 78 -6.55 -35.23 -6.20
N ARG A 79 -6.60 -36.25 -7.04
CA ARG A 79 -5.54 -37.27 -7.18
C ARG A 79 -4.50 -36.77 -8.19
N ALA A 80 -3.27 -37.28 -8.11
CA ALA A 80 -2.19 -36.88 -9.03
C ALA A 80 -2.54 -37.06 -10.51
N GLU A 81 -3.26 -38.14 -10.83
CA GLU A 81 -3.75 -38.40 -12.18
C GLU A 81 -4.74 -37.35 -12.68
N GLU A 82 -5.65 -36.93 -11.77
CA GLU A 82 -6.63 -35.89 -12.05
C GLU A 82 -5.97 -34.51 -12.22
N GLU A 83 -4.90 -34.21 -11.44
CA GLU A 83 -4.11 -32.98 -11.60
C GLU A 83 -3.50 -32.88 -13.01
N ILE A 84 -2.94 -33.99 -13.52
CA ILE A 84 -2.36 -34.07 -14.87
C ILE A 84 -3.43 -33.89 -15.94
N GLU A 85 -4.58 -34.54 -15.79
CA GLU A 85 -5.68 -34.41 -16.73
C GLU A 85 -6.24 -33.01 -16.82
N LEU A 86 -6.40 -32.35 -15.64
CA LEU A 86 -6.85 -30.95 -15.57
C LEU A 86 -5.79 -30.02 -16.15
N ALA A 87 -4.50 -30.23 -15.85
CA ALA A 87 -3.41 -29.43 -16.38
C ALA A 87 -3.35 -29.45 -17.92
N ARG A 88 -3.57 -30.63 -18.56
CA ARG A 88 -3.66 -30.72 -20.01
C ARG A 88 -4.79 -29.87 -20.60
N LYS A 89 -5.99 -29.90 -19.93
CA LYS A 89 -7.14 -29.10 -20.37
C LYS A 89 -6.90 -27.60 -20.16
N ILE A 90 -6.14 -27.24 -19.14
CA ILE A 90 -5.77 -25.84 -18.90
C ILE A 90 -4.74 -25.37 -19.93
N ALA A 91 -3.74 -26.20 -20.26
CA ALA A 91 -2.76 -25.88 -21.29
C ALA A 91 -3.43 -25.65 -22.67
N ASP A 92 -4.42 -26.51 -23.00
CA ASP A 92 -5.26 -26.38 -24.20
C ASP A 92 -6.07 -25.05 -24.18
N LEU A 93 -6.62 -24.67 -23.04
CA LEU A 93 -7.31 -23.38 -22.89
C LEU A 93 -6.37 -22.19 -23.11
N LEU A 94 -5.18 -22.23 -22.53
CA LEU A 94 -4.19 -21.15 -22.66
C LEU A 94 -3.69 -20.98 -24.10
N GLU A 95 -3.59 -22.08 -24.85
CA GLU A 95 -3.28 -22.01 -26.26
C GLU A 95 -4.38 -21.31 -27.05
N LEU A 96 -5.65 -21.63 -26.76
CA LEU A 96 -6.79 -20.92 -27.34
C LEU A 96 -6.79 -19.44 -26.98
N GLU A 97 -6.58 -19.09 -25.70
CA GLU A 97 -6.51 -17.69 -25.23
C GLU A 97 -5.36 -16.93 -25.93
N ARG A 98 -4.21 -17.56 -26.14
CA ARG A 98 -3.09 -16.96 -26.85
C ARG A 98 -3.42 -16.67 -28.35
N ILE A 99 -4.17 -17.56 -29.01
CA ILE A 99 -4.65 -17.29 -30.36
C ILE A 99 -5.63 -16.13 -30.38
N ARG A 100 -6.50 -16.00 -29.37
CA ARG A 100 -7.39 -14.85 -29.21
C ARG A 100 -6.62 -13.54 -29.12
N ASP A 101 -5.60 -13.51 -28.24
CA ASP A 101 -4.81 -12.28 -28.02
C ASP A 101 -4.06 -11.88 -29.31
N GLN A 102 -3.60 -12.85 -30.13
CA GLN A 102 -3.01 -12.58 -31.46
C GLN A 102 -4.04 -12.04 -32.45
N LEU A 103 -5.25 -12.59 -32.45
CA LEU A 103 -6.34 -12.10 -33.31
C LEU A 103 -6.80 -10.70 -32.91
N GLU A 104 -6.81 -10.37 -31.63
CA GLU A 104 -7.15 -9.05 -31.13
C GLU A 104 -6.12 -8.00 -31.59
N GLU A 105 -4.83 -8.36 -31.63
CA GLU A 105 -3.77 -7.52 -32.18
C GLU A 105 -3.91 -7.34 -33.71
N ASP A 106 -4.31 -8.39 -34.43
CA ASP A 106 -4.45 -8.35 -35.90
C ASP A 106 -5.72 -7.63 -36.38
N LEU A 107 -6.82 -7.74 -35.63
CA LEU A 107 -8.13 -7.22 -36.01
C LEU A 107 -8.42 -5.81 -35.40
N ASP A 108 -7.59 -5.35 -34.46
CA ASP A 108 -7.76 -4.10 -33.71
C ASP A 108 -9.13 -3.99 -32.97
N HIS A 109 -9.77 -5.15 -32.70
CA HIS A 109 -10.98 -5.27 -31.89
C HIS A 109 -11.08 -6.64 -31.23
N GLU A 110 -11.86 -6.76 -30.15
CA GLU A 110 -12.09 -8.02 -29.44
C GLU A 110 -12.79 -9.04 -30.38
N PRO A 111 -12.14 -10.20 -30.69
CA PRO A 111 -12.68 -11.17 -31.64
C PRO A 111 -13.94 -11.86 -31.09
N LYS A 112 -14.94 -12.03 -31.96
CA LYS A 112 -16.14 -12.79 -31.64
C LYS A 112 -15.84 -14.28 -31.65
N ASP A 113 -16.64 -15.07 -30.91
CA ASP A 113 -16.52 -16.53 -30.84
C ASP A 113 -16.47 -17.19 -32.22
N ALA A 114 -17.15 -16.63 -33.25
CA ALA A 114 -17.16 -17.14 -34.58
C ALA A 114 -15.81 -16.94 -35.33
N GLU A 115 -15.23 -15.75 -35.21
CA GLU A 115 -13.94 -15.37 -35.78
C GLU A 115 -12.80 -16.15 -35.12
N TRP A 116 -12.90 -16.31 -33.80
CA TRP A 116 -11.96 -17.11 -33.04
C TRP A 116 -12.03 -18.61 -33.38
N ALA A 117 -13.25 -19.17 -33.56
CA ALA A 117 -13.45 -20.54 -33.98
C ALA A 117 -12.89 -20.81 -35.40
N GLU A 118 -13.03 -19.84 -36.33
CA GLU A 118 -12.49 -19.90 -37.66
C GLU A 118 -10.95 -19.90 -37.65
N ALA A 119 -10.33 -19.07 -36.82
CA ALA A 119 -8.87 -19.05 -36.68
C ALA A 119 -8.27 -20.36 -36.12
N VAL A 120 -9.05 -21.09 -35.32
CA VAL A 120 -8.66 -22.41 -34.77
C VAL A 120 -9.04 -23.57 -35.71
N ASP A 121 -9.67 -23.27 -36.86
CA ASP A 121 -10.16 -24.26 -37.86
C ASP A 121 -11.14 -25.30 -37.24
N MET A 122 -12.07 -24.80 -36.39
CA MET A 122 -13.03 -25.66 -35.70
C MET A 122 -14.47 -25.13 -35.85
N PRO A 123 -15.48 -26.04 -35.91
CA PRO A 123 -16.88 -25.64 -35.90
C PRO A 123 -17.24 -25.02 -34.57
N LEU A 124 -17.99 -23.90 -34.57
CA LEU A 124 -18.38 -23.09 -33.41
C LEU A 124 -18.88 -23.90 -32.21
N PRO A 125 -19.77 -24.92 -32.35
CA PRO A 125 -20.23 -25.70 -31.20
C PRO A 125 -19.13 -26.54 -30.53
N ALA A 126 -18.17 -27.06 -31.33
CA ALA A 126 -17.05 -27.83 -30.81
C ALA A 126 -16.04 -26.93 -30.11
N PHE A 127 -15.78 -25.75 -30.67
CA PHE A 127 -14.95 -24.69 -30.07
C PHE A 127 -15.48 -24.24 -28.72
N GLN A 128 -16.75 -23.86 -28.62
CA GLN A 128 -17.39 -23.44 -27.37
C GLN A 128 -17.34 -24.52 -26.29
N ARG A 129 -17.53 -25.79 -26.70
CA ARG A 129 -17.42 -26.93 -25.77
C ARG A 129 -16.00 -27.09 -25.23
N ARG A 130 -14.98 -26.94 -26.08
CA ARG A 130 -13.56 -27.04 -25.75
C ARG A 130 -13.19 -25.90 -24.75
N LEU A 131 -13.60 -24.67 -25.04
CA LEU A 131 -13.39 -23.49 -24.20
C LEU A 131 -14.03 -23.67 -22.82
N HIS A 132 -15.28 -24.13 -22.79
CA HIS A 132 -16.00 -24.39 -21.55
C HIS A 132 -15.34 -25.49 -20.69
N LEU A 133 -14.87 -26.57 -21.32
CA LEU A 133 -14.14 -27.63 -20.62
C LEU A 133 -12.83 -27.12 -20.01
N GLY A 134 -12.08 -26.29 -20.72
CA GLY A 134 -10.86 -25.69 -20.22
C GLY A 134 -11.11 -24.76 -19.01
N ARG A 135 -12.08 -23.85 -19.12
CA ARG A 135 -12.47 -22.96 -18.02
C ARG A 135 -12.93 -23.76 -16.79
N ARG A 136 -13.78 -24.76 -16.99
CA ARG A 136 -14.24 -25.64 -15.90
C ARG A 136 -13.10 -26.44 -15.27
N ALA A 137 -12.10 -26.85 -16.04
CA ALA A 137 -10.91 -27.53 -15.53
C ALA A 137 -10.05 -26.60 -14.66
N LYS A 138 -9.86 -25.34 -15.08
CA LYS A 138 -9.17 -24.30 -14.32
C LYS A 138 -9.88 -24.04 -12.98
N ASP A 139 -11.19 -23.82 -13.01
CA ASP A 139 -11.99 -23.60 -11.82
C ASP A 139 -11.90 -24.79 -10.85
N LYS A 140 -12.01 -26.02 -11.35
CA LYS A 140 -11.92 -27.22 -10.52
C LYS A 140 -10.55 -27.38 -9.88
N MET A 141 -9.47 -27.09 -10.62
CA MET A 141 -8.11 -27.14 -10.10
C MET A 141 -7.88 -26.12 -8.99
N VAL A 142 -8.36 -24.88 -9.16
CA VAL A 142 -8.29 -23.82 -8.17
C VAL A 142 -9.11 -24.17 -6.95
N GLN A 143 -10.39 -24.50 -7.10
CA GLN A 143 -11.31 -24.81 -6.00
C GLN A 143 -10.80 -25.94 -5.10
N SER A 144 -10.25 -27.02 -5.68
CA SER A 144 -9.74 -28.16 -4.92
C SER A 144 -8.48 -27.85 -4.11
N ASN A 145 -7.77 -26.75 -4.46
CA ASN A 145 -6.53 -26.32 -3.79
C ASN A 145 -6.70 -25.09 -2.87
N LEU A 146 -7.91 -24.56 -2.67
CA LEU A 146 -8.15 -23.42 -1.77
C LEU A 146 -7.71 -23.69 -0.33
N ARG A 147 -7.80 -24.94 0.13
CA ARG A 147 -7.31 -25.35 1.46
C ARG A 147 -5.79 -25.14 1.62
N LEU A 148 -5.02 -25.31 0.54
CA LEU A 148 -3.59 -25.01 0.52
C LEU A 148 -3.34 -23.51 0.72
N VAL A 149 -4.11 -22.64 0.04
CA VAL A 149 -4.03 -21.18 0.21
C VAL A 149 -4.24 -20.79 1.69
N VAL A 150 -5.30 -21.30 2.31
CA VAL A 150 -5.63 -21.03 3.72
C VAL A 150 -4.48 -21.46 4.66
N SER A 151 -3.90 -22.63 4.43
CA SER A 151 -2.79 -23.15 5.25
C SER A 151 -1.54 -22.28 5.19
N ILE A 152 -1.29 -21.66 4.03
CA ILE A 152 -0.17 -20.72 3.81
C ILE A 152 -0.53 -19.36 4.38
N ALA A 153 -1.71 -18.81 4.07
CA ALA A 153 -2.17 -17.49 4.53
C ALA A 153 -2.17 -17.36 6.07
N LYS A 154 -2.48 -18.47 6.79
CA LYS A 154 -2.44 -18.52 8.25
C LYS A 154 -1.08 -18.12 8.84
N LYS A 155 0.03 -18.40 8.15
CA LYS A 155 1.39 -18.02 8.58
C LYS A 155 1.69 -16.53 8.45
N TYR A 156 0.84 -15.77 7.74
CA TYR A 156 1.02 -14.34 7.45
C TYR A 156 0.01 -13.45 8.19
N MET A 157 -0.78 -14.01 9.10
CA MET A 157 -1.70 -13.23 9.94
C MET A 157 -0.94 -12.20 10.77
N ASN A 158 -1.64 -11.11 11.16
CA ASN A 158 -1.12 -10.02 11.99
C ASN A 158 0.02 -9.20 11.34
N ARG A 159 0.10 -9.20 10.00
CA ARG A 159 1.11 -8.42 9.25
C ARG A 159 0.54 -7.18 8.55
N GLY A 160 -0.64 -6.70 8.98
CA GLY A 160 -1.26 -5.47 8.47
C GLY A 160 -2.39 -5.67 7.46
N LEU A 161 -2.63 -6.91 7.00
CA LEU A 161 -3.80 -7.27 6.19
C LEU A 161 -4.74 -8.19 6.96
N SER A 162 -6.03 -8.15 6.64
CA SER A 162 -7.01 -9.07 7.20
C SER A 162 -6.77 -10.49 6.69
N PHE A 163 -7.22 -11.50 7.45
CA PHE A 163 -7.06 -12.89 7.01
C PHE A 163 -7.80 -13.19 5.70
N GLN A 164 -8.94 -12.54 5.49
CA GLN A 164 -9.71 -12.66 4.24
C GLN A 164 -8.93 -12.10 3.05
N ASP A 165 -8.32 -10.93 3.19
CA ASP A 165 -7.50 -10.32 2.13
C ASP A 165 -6.30 -11.20 1.79
N LEU A 166 -5.62 -11.77 2.80
CA LEU A 166 -4.52 -12.71 2.59
C LEU A 166 -4.95 -13.95 1.81
N ILE A 167 -6.16 -14.49 2.07
CA ILE A 167 -6.73 -15.61 1.33
C ILE A 167 -7.02 -15.21 -0.11
N GLN A 168 -7.60 -14.04 -0.35
CA GLN A 168 -7.92 -13.58 -1.70
C GLN A 168 -6.66 -13.36 -2.53
N GLU A 169 -5.67 -12.65 -1.99
CA GLU A 169 -4.39 -12.44 -2.68
C GLU A 169 -3.64 -13.77 -2.93
N GLY A 170 -3.69 -14.69 -1.94
CA GLY A 170 -3.17 -16.04 -2.12
C GLY A 170 -3.90 -16.82 -3.20
N SER A 171 -5.21 -16.64 -3.34
CA SER A 171 -6.02 -17.28 -4.39
C SER A 171 -5.68 -16.75 -5.78
N LEU A 172 -5.38 -15.45 -5.92
CA LEU A 172 -4.84 -14.89 -7.17
C LEU A 172 -3.48 -15.52 -7.54
N GLY A 173 -2.64 -15.75 -6.52
CA GLY A 173 -1.39 -16.50 -6.71
C GLY A 173 -1.62 -17.94 -7.17
N LEU A 174 -2.62 -18.62 -6.60
CA LEU A 174 -3.01 -19.98 -6.96
C LEU A 174 -3.52 -20.07 -8.43
N ILE A 175 -4.31 -19.08 -8.88
CA ILE A 175 -4.80 -19.00 -10.26
C ILE A 175 -3.62 -18.88 -11.23
N ARG A 176 -2.66 -18.00 -10.96
CA ARG A 176 -1.43 -17.87 -11.76
C ARG A 176 -0.59 -19.15 -11.76
N ALA A 177 -0.57 -19.86 -10.62
CA ALA A 177 0.10 -21.15 -10.54
C ALA A 177 -0.57 -22.19 -11.44
N ALA A 178 -1.91 -22.25 -11.47
CA ALA A 178 -2.66 -23.17 -12.33
C ALA A 178 -2.43 -22.90 -13.83
N GLU A 179 -2.28 -21.65 -14.23
CA GLU A 179 -1.97 -21.25 -15.60
C GLU A 179 -0.55 -21.64 -16.04
N LYS A 180 0.42 -21.54 -15.13
CA LYS A 180 1.84 -21.77 -15.43
C LYS A 180 2.35 -23.17 -15.07
N PHE A 181 1.47 -24.03 -14.61
CA PHE A 181 1.84 -25.38 -14.17
C PHE A 181 2.14 -26.29 -15.34
N ASP A 182 3.35 -26.84 -15.34
CA ASP A 182 3.81 -27.83 -16.31
C ASP A 182 3.78 -29.24 -15.70
N HIS A 183 2.87 -30.06 -16.19
CA HIS A 183 2.68 -31.44 -15.71
C HIS A 183 3.76 -32.41 -16.18
N GLU A 184 4.52 -32.07 -17.25
CA GLU A 184 5.58 -32.94 -17.81
C GLU A 184 6.78 -33.04 -16.86
N LYS A 185 6.99 -32.05 -16.00
CA LYS A 185 8.08 -32.01 -15.03
C LYS A 185 7.94 -33.02 -13.87
N GLY A 186 6.81 -33.69 -13.73
CA GLY A 186 6.58 -34.76 -12.77
C GLY A 186 6.44 -34.33 -11.31
N TYR A 187 6.40 -33.02 -11.02
CA TYR A 187 6.18 -32.51 -9.66
C TYR A 187 4.69 -32.38 -9.36
N LYS A 188 4.33 -32.51 -8.05
CA LYS A 188 2.96 -32.24 -7.60
C LYS A 188 2.62 -30.75 -7.76
N PHE A 189 1.39 -30.46 -8.13
CA PHE A 189 0.89 -29.10 -8.27
C PHE A 189 1.11 -28.27 -6.99
N SER A 190 0.87 -28.86 -5.79
CA SER A 190 1.02 -28.17 -4.51
C SER A 190 2.42 -27.60 -4.28
N THR A 191 3.48 -28.29 -4.74
CA THR A 191 4.86 -27.83 -4.61
C THR A 191 5.10 -26.54 -5.40
N TYR A 192 4.60 -26.48 -6.62
CA TYR A 192 4.71 -25.31 -7.49
C TYR A 192 3.80 -24.16 -7.02
N ALA A 193 2.55 -24.46 -6.69
CA ALA A 193 1.57 -23.49 -6.24
C ALA A 193 1.98 -22.79 -4.93
N THR A 194 2.65 -23.48 -4.01
CA THR A 194 3.13 -22.90 -2.75
C THR A 194 4.01 -21.67 -3.00
N TRP A 195 4.88 -21.71 -4.00
CA TRP A 195 5.75 -20.57 -4.33
C TRP A 195 4.92 -19.37 -4.82
N TRP A 196 3.97 -19.58 -5.74
CA TRP A 196 3.14 -18.50 -6.28
C TRP A 196 2.20 -17.88 -5.25
N ILE A 197 1.60 -18.74 -4.40
CA ILE A 197 0.74 -18.29 -3.30
C ILE A 197 1.54 -17.41 -2.32
N ARG A 198 2.73 -17.88 -1.92
CA ARG A 198 3.62 -17.15 -1.04
C ARG A 198 4.04 -15.82 -1.65
N GLN A 199 4.46 -15.82 -2.90
CA GLN A 199 4.86 -14.62 -3.62
C GLN A 199 3.72 -13.58 -3.69
N ALA A 200 2.49 -14.02 -4.01
CA ALA A 200 1.33 -13.15 -4.08
C ALA A 200 1.02 -12.52 -2.72
N ILE A 201 0.96 -13.33 -1.65
CA ILE A 201 0.70 -12.86 -0.29
C ILE A 201 1.78 -11.86 0.18
N THR A 202 3.06 -12.20 0.00
CA THR A 202 4.17 -11.33 0.44
C THR A 202 4.15 -10.00 -0.30
N ARG A 203 3.88 -10.03 -1.60
CA ARG A 203 3.76 -8.82 -2.42
C ARG A 203 2.55 -7.96 -1.99
N ALA A 204 1.40 -8.58 -1.75
CA ALA A 204 0.21 -7.88 -1.28
C ALA A 204 0.45 -7.20 0.08
N ILE A 205 1.14 -7.89 1.01
CA ILE A 205 1.52 -7.29 2.29
C ILE A 205 2.44 -6.07 2.07
N ALA A 206 3.44 -6.17 1.20
CA ALA A 206 4.34 -5.04 0.93
C ALA A 206 3.62 -3.84 0.32
N ASP A 207 2.63 -4.10 -0.56
CA ASP A 207 1.93 -3.07 -1.32
C ASP A 207 0.73 -2.45 -0.57
N GLN A 208 0.03 -3.20 0.28
CA GLN A 208 -1.28 -2.82 0.82
C GLN A 208 -1.35 -2.75 2.34
N SER A 209 -0.37 -3.28 3.10
CA SER A 209 -0.44 -3.36 4.56
C SER A 209 -0.32 -2.02 5.30
N ARG A 210 0.09 -0.96 4.59
CA ARG A 210 0.35 0.36 5.18
C ARG A 210 -0.58 1.42 4.63
N THR A 211 -1.06 2.31 5.48
CA THR A 211 -1.85 3.48 5.08
C THR A 211 -1.06 4.38 4.11
N ILE A 212 0.22 4.60 4.39
CA ILE A 212 1.15 5.28 3.47
C ILE A 212 2.00 4.20 2.82
N ARG A 213 1.76 3.94 1.53
CA ARG A 213 2.45 2.90 0.76
C ARG A 213 3.95 3.17 0.69
N LEU A 214 4.74 2.14 0.94
CA LEU A 214 6.20 2.16 0.74
C LEU A 214 6.59 1.28 -0.46
N PRO A 215 7.67 1.66 -1.18
CA PRO A 215 8.24 0.79 -2.20
C PRO A 215 8.68 -0.57 -1.63
N VAL A 216 8.52 -1.65 -2.42
CA VAL A 216 8.80 -3.03 -1.98
C VAL A 216 10.22 -3.21 -1.43
N HIS A 217 11.23 -2.60 -2.09
CA HIS A 217 12.62 -2.69 -1.64
C HIS A 217 12.87 -2.05 -0.25
N LEU A 218 12.12 -0.99 0.10
CA LEU A 218 12.18 -0.41 1.45
C LEU A 218 11.52 -1.31 2.47
N TYR A 219 10.37 -1.92 2.13
CA TYR A 219 9.70 -2.90 2.99
C TYR A 219 10.62 -4.10 3.29
N GLU A 220 11.30 -4.64 2.28
CA GLU A 220 12.27 -5.73 2.43
C GLU A 220 13.45 -5.31 3.33
N THR A 221 13.97 -4.10 3.13
CA THR A 221 15.06 -3.58 3.95
C THR A 221 14.63 -3.40 5.40
N ILE A 222 13.43 -2.89 5.67
CA ILE A 222 12.84 -2.77 7.01
C ILE A 222 12.71 -4.15 7.66
N SER A 223 12.25 -5.15 6.91
CA SER A 223 12.11 -6.53 7.39
C SER A 223 13.47 -7.14 7.73
N ARG A 224 14.49 -6.94 6.88
CA ARG A 224 15.86 -7.35 7.16
C ARG A 224 16.43 -6.67 8.42
N ILE A 225 16.20 -5.37 8.59
CA ILE A 225 16.61 -4.63 9.80
C ILE A 225 15.95 -5.24 11.04
N LYS A 226 14.64 -5.51 11.00
CA LYS A 226 13.93 -6.14 12.13
C LYS A 226 14.50 -7.52 12.47
N LYS A 227 14.77 -8.37 11.46
CA LYS A 227 15.38 -9.68 11.63
C LYS A 227 16.78 -9.57 12.26
N THR A 228 17.64 -8.71 11.70
CA THR A 228 18.99 -8.47 12.21
C THR A 228 18.98 -7.95 13.65
N THR A 229 18.09 -7.03 13.97
CA THR A 229 17.91 -6.51 15.35
C THR A 229 17.52 -7.62 16.32
N LYS A 230 16.60 -8.54 15.91
CA LYS A 230 16.19 -9.67 16.73
C LYS A 230 17.36 -10.64 16.97
N LEU A 231 18.11 -10.97 15.92
CA LEU A 231 19.29 -11.84 16.02
C LEU A 231 20.38 -11.24 16.92
N LEU A 232 20.74 -9.97 16.69
CA LEU A 232 21.73 -9.28 17.53
C LEU A 232 21.28 -9.16 18.99
N SER A 233 19.99 -8.92 19.23
CA SER A 233 19.45 -8.92 20.60
C SER A 233 19.56 -10.27 21.28
N GLN A 234 19.42 -11.36 20.53
CA GLN A 234 19.56 -12.72 21.03
C GLN A 234 21.06 -13.08 21.28
N GLU A 235 21.96 -12.63 20.38
CA GLU A 235 23.41 -12.85 20.52
C GLU A 235 24.00 -12.05 21.70
N LEU A 236 23.59 -10.79 21.86
CA LEU A 236 24.14 -9.87 22.86
C LEU A 236 23.44 -9.93 24.23
N GLY A 237 22.25 -10.54 24.31
CA GLY A 237 21.42 -10.54 25.53
C GLY A 237 20.85 -9.15 25.90
N ARG A 238 21.02 -8.13 25.03
CA ARG A 238 20.56 -6.76 25.20
C ARG A 238 20.06 -6.16 23.89
N LYS A 239 19.36 -5.04 23.96
CA LYS A 239 18.97 -4.29 22.76
C LYS A 239 20.22 -3.78 22.03
N PRO A 240 20.43 -4.09 20.73
CA PRO A 240 21.58 -3.65 19.97
C PRO A 240 21.55 -2.12 19.74
N THR A 241 22.74 -1.52 19.58
CA THR A 241 22.88 -0.11 19.22
C THR A 241 22.69 0.08 17.71
N GLU A 242 22.40 1.33 17.28
CA GLU A 242 22.26 1.65 15.86
C GLU A 242 23.55 1.36 15.06
N GLU A 243 24.71 1.54 15.69
CA GLU A 243 26.03 1.26 15.11
C GLU A 243 26.26 -0.23 14.86
N GLU A 244 25.88 -1.08 15.81
CA GLU A 244 25.98 -2.53 15.68
C GLU A 244 25.06 -3.05 14.56
N ILE A 245 23.83 -2.52 14.47
CA ILE A 245 22.89 -2.86 13.40
C ILE A 245 23.43 -2.39 12.04
N ALA A 246 23.92 -1.14 11.95
CA ALA A 246 24.45 -0.57 10.71
C ALA A 246 25.66 -1.36 10.20
N THR A 247 26.58 -1.74 11.11
CA THR A 247 27.75 -2.56 10.79
C THR A 247 27.35 -3.95 10.26
N ARG A 248 26.38 -4.61 10.93
CA ARG A 248 25.90 -5.95 10.50
C ARG A 248 25.15 -5.92 9.16
N MET A 249 24.50 -4.81 8.86
CA MET A 249 23.74 -4.59 7.62
C MET A 249 24.57 -3.98 6.49
N GLU A 250 25.85 -3.66 6.72
CA GLU A 250 26.76 -3.01 5.77
C GLU A 250 26.19 -1.69 5.21
N MET A 251 25.58 -0.89 6.08
CA MET A 251 25.01 0.40 5.69
C MET A 251 25.46 1.55 6.60
N THR A 252 25.33 2.79 6.12
CA THR A 252 25.63 3.96 6.93
C THR A 252 24.55 4.20 7.99
N ILE A 253 24.93 4.77 9.13
CA ILE A 253 24.01 5.08 10.23
C ILE A 253 22.93 6.06 9.78
N GLU A 254 23.25 7.03 8.94
CA GLU A 254 22.30 7.98 8.37
C GLU A 254 21.19 7.29 7.56
N LYS A 255 21.59 6.33 6.71
CA LYS A 255 20.65 5.53 5.92
C LYS A 255 19.76 4.67 6.83
N LEU A 256 20.33 4.08 7.89
CA LEU A 256 19.55 3.31 8.87
C LEU A 256 18.50 4.20 9.55
N ARG A 257 18.88 5.39 10.01
CA ARG A 257 17.96 6.36 10.64
C ARG A 257 16.86 6.83 9.68
N PHE A 258 17.21 7.12 8.43
CA PHE A 258 16.21 7.46 7.41
C PHE A 258 15.19 6.36 7.20
N ILE A 259 15.64 5.10 7.07
CA ILE A 259 14.74 3.95 6.91
C ILE A 259 13.89 3.74 8.17
N ALA A 260 14.47 3.87 9.37
CA ALA A 260 13.75 3.75 10.63
C ALA A 260 12.66 4.84 10.77
N LYS A 261 12.93 6.07 10.35
CA LYS A 261 11.94 7.15 10.30
C LYS A 261 10.81 6.86 9.31
N SER A 262 11.15 6.35 8.13
CA SER A 262 10.15 5.96 7.10
C SER A 262 9.34 4.72 7.51
N ALA A 263 9.85 3.90 8.42
CA ALA A 263 9.20 2.69 8.92
C ALA A 263 8.10 2.98 9.97
N GLN A 264 7.98 4.20 10.46
CA GLN A 264 6.95 4.57 11.44
C GLN A 264 5.55 4.38 10.87
N LEU A 265 4.62 3.96 11.72
CA LEU A 265 3.22 3.81 11.38
C LEU A 265 2.45 5.06 11.84
N PRO A 266 1.49 5.56 11.05
CA PRO A 266 0.61 6.63 11.50
C PRO A 266 -0.28 6.14 12.65
N ILE A 267 -0.62 7.06 13.55
CA ILE A 267 -1.54 6.82 14.64
C ILE A 267 -2.89 7.44 14.27
N SER A 268 -3.99 6.78 14.65
CA SER A 268 -5.35 7.31 14.39
C SER A 268 -5.62 8.56 15.23
N LEU A 269 -6.21 9.56 14.61
CA LEU A 269 -6.69 10.77 15.32
C LEU A 269 -7.83 10.46 16.30
N GLU A 270 -8.56 9.38 16.07
CA GLU A 270 -9.64 8.91 16.94
C GLU A 270 -9.13 8.14 18.18
N THR A 271 -7.80 8.00 18.35
CA THR A 271 -7.23 7.29 19.49
C THR A 271 -7.57 8.05 20.79
N PRO A 272 -8.24 7.38 21.75
CA PRO A 272 -8.57 8.01 23.02
C PRO A 272 -7.32 8.30 23.84
N ILE A 273 -7.28 9.47 24.50
CA ILE A 273 -6.20 9.91 25.39
C ILE A 273 -6.74 10.06 26.80
N GLY A 274 -5.97 9.60 27.79
CA GLY A 274 -6.34 9.69 29.19
C GLY A 274 -7.05 8.46 29.73
N LYS A 275 -7.33 8.47 31.04
CA LYS A 275 -7.96 7.34 31.74
C LYS A 275 -9.48 7.31 31.56
N GLU A 276 -10.11 8.45 31.28
CA GLU A 276 -11.57 8.59 31.15
C GLU A 276 -12.04 8.46 29.70
N GLU A 277 -11.10 8.34 28.72
CA GLU A 277 -11.37 8.14 27.28
C GLU A 277 -12.26 9.24 26.62
N ASP A 278 -12.45 10.38 27.28
CA ASP A 278 -13.34 11.46 26.84
C ASP A 278 -12.69 12.34 25.75
N SER A 279 -11.35 12.37 25.67
CA SER A 279 -10.58 13.18 24.71
C SER A 279 -9.90 12.30 23.66
N ARG A 280 -9.84 12.79 22.43
CA ARG A 280 -9.18 12.12 21.30
C ARG A 280 -7.89 12.83 20.92
N LEU A 281 -6.96 12.11 20.30
CA LEU A 281 -5.69 12.68 19.82
C LEU A 281 -5.92 13.90 18.88
N GLY A 282 -6.96 13.84 18.06
CA GLY A 282 -7.33 14.92 17.13
C GLY A 282 -7.66 16.24 17.82
N ASP A 283 -8.18 16.20 19.06
CA ASP A 283 -8.59 17.39 19.81
C ASP A 283 -7.39 18.21 20.31
N PHE A 284 -6.19 17.61 20.36
CA PHE A 284 -4.95 18.26 20.80
C PHE A 284 -4.08 18.79 19.67
N ILE A 285 -4.45 18.51 18.42
CA ILE A 285 -3.68 18.95 17.25
C ILE A 285 -4.18 20.33 16.84
N GLU A 286 -3.30 21.32 16.89
CA GLU A 286 -3.59 22.67 16.43
C GLU A 286 -3.80 22.68 14.91
N SER A 287 -4.72 23.53 14.46
CA SER A 287 -4.94 23.76 13.03
C SER A 287 -3.83 24.64 12.46
N ASP A 288 -3.26 24.25 11.33
CA ASP A 288 -2.30 25.06 10.57
C ASP A 288 -2.97 26.22 9.82
N GLY A 289 -4.27 26.44 10.00
CA GLY A 289 -5.03 27.52 9.40
C GLY A 289 -4.65 28.88 9.97
N GLU A 290 -4.82 29.93 9.16
CA GLU A 290 -4.62 31.31 9.63
C GLU A 290 -5.61 31.62 10.76
N THR A 291 -5.11 32.21 11.84
CA THR A 291 -5.99 32.67 12.92
C THR A 291 -6.72 33.94 12.50
N PRO A 292 -7.92 34.22 13.05
CA PRO A 292 -8.62 35.48 12.77
C PRO A 292 -7.76 36.71 13.06
N GLU A 293 -6.83 36.61 14.02
CA GLU A 293 -5.87 37.67 14.35
C GLU A 293 -4.86 37.90 13.24
N ASP A 294 -4.37 36.82 12.61
CA ASP A 294 -3.46 36.88 11.45
C ASP A 294 -4.15 37.51 10.24
N GLU A 295 -5.43 37.16 10.00
CA GLU A 295 -6.23 37.71 8.91
C GLU A 295 -6.46 39.22 9.08
N VAL A 296 -6.80 39.64 10.31
CA VAL A 296 -6.95 41.08 10.64
C VAL A 296 -5.60 41.79 10.50
N SER A 297 -4.50 41.20 11.00
CA SER A 297 -3.16 41.77 10.89
C SER A 297 -2.74 41.94 9.43
N LYS A 298 -3.04 40.97 8.56
CA LYS A 298 -2.77 41.06 7.11
C LYS A 298 -3.61 42.14 6.45
N SER A 299 -4.88 42.29 6.86
CA SER A 299 -5.77 43.32 6.33
C SER A 299 -5.29 44.73 6.71
N LEU A 300 -4.91 44.95 7.98
CA LEU A 300 -4.34 46.19 8.45
C LEU A 300 -3.01 46.51 7.76
N LEU A 301 -2.12 45.52 7.62
CA LEU A 301 -0.86 45.69 6.87
C LEU A 301 -1.12 46.12 5.43
N ARG A 302 -2.14 45.59 4.76
CA ARG A 302 -2.51 45.97 3.39
C ARG A 302 -3.00 47.40 3.33
N GLU A 303 -3.83 47.82 4.26
CA GLU A 303 -4.35 49.20 4.36
C GLU A 303 -3.22 50.23 4.62
N ASP A 304 -2.36 49.93 5.60
CA ASP A 304 -1.20 50.76 5.89
C ASP A 304 -0.19 50.83 4.73
N LEU A 305 0.01 49.72 4.04
CA LEU A 305 0.87 49.68 2.85
C LEU A 305 0.29 50.53 1.74
N GLU A 306 -1.02 50.48 1.50
CA GLU A 306 -1.70 51.34 0.54
C GLU A 306 -1.61 52.82 0.92
N GLY A 307 -1.75 53.14 2.20
CA GLY A 307 -1.56 54.50 2.74
C GLY A 307 -0.16 55.01 2.48
N VAL A 308 0.87 54.22 2.79
CA VAL A 308 2.29 54.59 2.55
C VAL A 308 2.58 54.72 1.04
N LEU A 309 2.06 53.81 0.20
CA LEU A 309 2.21 53.90 -1.26
C LEU A 309 1.50 55.12 -1.85
N GLY A 310 0.40 55.57 -1.24
CA GLY A 310 -0.30 56.80 -1.60
C GLY A 310 0.56 58.05 -1.47
N THR A 311 1.59 58.05 -0.62
CA THR A 311 2.53 59.19 -0.46
C THR A 311 3.58 59.30 -1.56
N LEU A 312 3.64 58.32 -2.49
CA LEU A 312 4.53 58.32 -3.64
C LEU A 312 3.86 58.98 -4.86
N SER A 313 4.68 59.32 -5.88
CA SER A 313 4.09 59.76 -7.14
C SER A 313 3.32 58.59 -7.81
N ALA A 314 2.28 58.92 -8.62
CA ALA A 314 1.46 57.90 -9.28
C ALA A 314 2.29 56.85 -10.04
N ARG A 315 3.31 57.29 -10.80
CA ARG A 315 4.22 56.36 -11.51
C ARG A 315 5.07 55.47 -10.62
N GLU A 316 5.59 56.03 -9.50
CA GLU A 316 6.38 55.25 -8.53
C GLU A 316 5.54 54.20 -7.84
N ARG A 317 4.31 54.53 -7.45
CA ARG A 317 3.32 53.66 -6.84
C ARG A 317 2.94 52.49 -7.76
N ASP A 318 2.54 52.82 -8.99
CA ASP A 318 2.05 51.84 -9.97
C ASP A 318 3.15 50.87 -10.39
N VAL A 319 4.41 51.33 -10.50
CA VAL A 319 5.57 50.47 -10.76
C VAL A 319 5.78 49.48 -9.60
N LEU A 320 5.66 49.91 -8.34
CA LEU A 320 5.79 49.01 -7.18
C LEU A 320 4.61 48.03 -7.10
N ARG A 321 3.38 48.48 -7.35
CA ARG A 321 2.19 47.61 -7.37
C ARG A 321 2.34 46.45 -8.36
N LEU A 322 2.72 46.79 -9.58
CA LEU A 322 2.92 45.80 -10.64
C LEU A 322 4.14 44.89 -10.35
N ARG A 323 5.22 45.46 -9.79
CA ARG A 323 6.44 44.71 -9.49
C ARG A 323 6.26 43.66 -8.45
N TYR A 324 5.55 43.99 -7.35
CA TYR A 324 5.30 43.10 -6.23
C TYR A 324 3.95 42.37 -6.30
N GLY A 325 3.15 42.63 -7.33
CA GLY A 325 1.88 41.96 -7.54
C GLY A 325 0.83 42.30 -6.48
N LEU A 326 0.80 43.53 -5.99
CA LEU A 326 -0.11 43.94 -4.91
C LEU A 326 -1.58 43.97 -5.34
N ASP A 327 -1.86 44.14 -6.64
CA ASP A 327 -3.22 44.17 -7.20
C ASP A 327 -3.66 42.75 -7.65
N ASP A 328 -2.83 42.08 -8.47
CA ASP A 328 -3.20 40.83 -9.16
C ASP A 328 -2.57 39.60 -8.53
N GLY A 329 -1.78 39.74 -7.45
CA GLY A 329 -1.00 38.64 -6.85
C GLY A 329 0.18 38.15 -7.72
N ARG A 330 0.33 38.66 -8.95
CA ARG A 330 1.38 38.25 -9.89
C ARG A 330 2.50 39.30 -9.99
N MET A 331 3.70 38.93 -9.59
CA MET A 331 4.90 39.76 -9.75
C MET A 331 5.24 39.87 -11.23
N LYS A 332 5.35 41.12 -11.74
CA LYS A 332 5.76 41.39 -13.13
C LYS A 332 7.26 41.68 -13.22
N THR A 333 7.85 41.32 -14.33
CA THR A 333 9.28 41.61 -14.60
C THR A 333 9.45 43.11 -14.98
N LEU A 334 10.69 43.61 -14.78
CA LEU A 334 10.98 45.03 -15.17
C LEU A 334 10.76 45.30 -16.66
N GLU A 335 10.86 44.28 -17.50
CA GLU A 335 10.67 44.36 -18.92
C GLU A 335 9.17 44.46 -19.28
N GLU A 336 8.33 43.62 -18.68
CA GLU A 336 6.86 43.68 -18.82
C GLU A 336 6.30 45.02 -18.33
N ILE A 337 6.82 45.52 -17.19
CA ILE A 337 6.43 46.84 -16.68
C ILE A 337 6.89 47.93 -17.65
N GLY A 338 8.11 47.76 -18.21
CA GLY A 338 8.62 48.66 -19.23
C GLY A 338 7.73 48.76 -20.47
N GLN A 339 7.18 47.64 -20.93
CA GLN A 339 6.22 47.59 -22.04
C GLN A 339 4.89 48.28 -21.68
N ILE A 340 4.37 48.07 -20.47
CA ILE A 340 3.11 48.71 -20.01
C ILE A 340 3.23 50.24 -19.99
N PHE A 341 4.38 50.77 -19.52
CA PHE A 341 4.60 52.22 -19.41
C PHE A 341 5.31 52.86 -20.64
N ASN A 342 5.61 52.07 -21.68
CA ASN A 342 6.36 52.50 -22.87
C ASN A 342 7.74 53.13 -22.53
N VAL A 343 8.46 52.52 -21.62
CA VAL A 343 9.81 52.98 -21.18
C VAL A 343 10.77 51.81 -21.13
N THR A 344 12.09 52.14 -21.17
CA THR A 344 13.14 51.11 -21.11
C THR A 344 13.18 50.42 -19.72
N ARG A 345 13.59 49.17 -19.70
CA ARG A 345 13.82 48.35 -18.49
C ARG A 345 14.66 49.11 -17.45
N GLU A 346 15.72 49.80 -17.90
CA GLU A 346 16.63 50.52 -17.00
C GLU A 346 15.92 51.71 -16.35
N ARG A 347 15.02 52.34 -17.07
CA ARG A 347 14.23 53.48 -16.52
C ARG A 347 13.27 52.98 -15.43
N ILE A 348 12.64 51.82 -15.60
CA ILE A 348 11.82 51.23 -14.55
C ILE A 348 12.64 50.90 -13.33
N ARG A 349 13.86 50.30 -13.48
CA ARG A 349 14.79 50.05 -12.39
C ARG A 349 15.16 51.32 -11.61
N GLN A 350 15.38 52.46 -12.32
CA GLN A 350 15.65 53.74 -11.67
C GLN A 350 14.45 54.24 -10.85
N ILE A 351 13.22 54.12 -11.42
CA ILE A 351 11.99 54.51 -10.73
C ILE A 351 11.81 53.64 -9.48
N GLU A 352 11.93 52.34 -9.58
CA GLU A 352 11.89 51.39 -8.45
C GLU A 352 12.87 51.78 -7.34
N ALA A 353 14.16 51.94 -7.67
CA ALA A 353 15.19 52.32 -6.73
C ALA A 353 14.91 53.66 -6.04
N LYS A 354 14.41 54.62 -6.78
CA LYS A 354 14.00 55.94 -6.23
C LYS A 354 12.79 55.81 -5.30
N ALA A 355 11.78 55.00 -5.67
CA ALA A 355 10.60 54.75 -4.85
C ALA A 355 10.99 54.05 -3.53
N LEU A 356 11.78 52.99 -3.58
CA LEU A 356 12.27 52.28 -2.41
C LEU A 356 13.13 53.18 -1.49
N ARG A 357 13.95 54.07 -2.06
CA ARG A 357 14.70 55.06 -1.25
C ARG A 357 13.80 56.02 -0.53
N LYS A 358 12.70 56.48 -1.16
CA LYS A 358 11.69 57.31 -0.50
C LYS A 358 10.95 56.60 0.60
N LEU A 359 10.66 55.31 0.44
CA LEU A 359 10.00 54.48 1.44
C LEU A 359 10.88 54.20 2.67
N ARG A 360 12.20 54.15 2.51
CA ARG A 360 13.16 53.99 3.62
C ARG A 360 13.24 55.19 4.55
N HIS A 361 12.66 56.33 4.18
CA HIS A 361 12.67 57.52 5.06
C HIS A 361 11.92 57.22 6.37
N PRO A 362 12.44 57.65 7.54
CA PRO A 362 11.91 57.34 8.85
C PRO A 362 10.41 57.58 9.01
N ASN A 363 9.90 58.70 8.49
CA ASN A 363 8.48 59.05 8.58
C ASN A 363 7.52 58.09 7.86
N ARG A 364 8.01 57.27 6.92
CA ARG A 364 7.23 56.29 6.20
C ARG A 364 7.51 54.88 6.65
N ASN A 365 8.72 54.63 7.08
CA ASN A 365 9.15 53.31 7.51
C ASN A 365 8.67 52.97 8.95
N SER A 366 8.36 53.98 9.77
CA SER A 366 7.90 53.75 11.14
C SER A 366 6.64 52.90 11.20
N ILE A 367 5.66 53.15 10.32
CA ILE A 367 4.38 52.43 10.25
C ILE A 367 4.63 50.95 9.89
N LEU A 368 5.46 50.69 8.89
CA LEU A 368 5.72 49.34 8.42
C LEU A 368 6.67 48.52 9.32
N LYS A 369 7.44 49.21 10.19
CA LYS A 369 8.30 48.51 11.15
C LYS A 369 7.56 47.73 12.22
N GLU A 370 6.36 48.11 12.55
CA GLU A 370 5.53 47.44 13.54
C GLU A 370 5.15 46.03 13.13
N TYR A 371 5.08 45.76 11.80
CA TYR A 371 4.76 44.46 11.21
C TYR A 371 5.98 43.56 10.99
N ILE A 372 7.21 44.10 11.16
CA ILE A 372 8.45 43.31 10.98
C ILE A 372 8.95 42.96 12.41
N ARG A 373 8.62 41.74 12.85
CA ARG A 373 9.17 41.14 14.05
C ARG A 373 10.49 40.45 13.77
#